data_b4d564bbf5e59306960662245f24f477
#
_entry.id   b4d564bbf5e59306960662245f24f477
#
_cell.length_a   1.000
_cell.length_b   1.000
_cell.length_c   1.000
_cell.angle_alpha   90.00
_cell.angle_beta   90.00
_cell.angle_gamma   90.00
#
_symmetry.space_group_name_H-M   'P 1'
#
loop_
_entity.id
_entity.type
_entity.pdbx_description
1 polymer ?
#
loop_
_entity_poly.entity_id
_entity_poly.type
_entity_poly.pdbx_seq_one_letter_code
_entity_poly.pdbx_strand_id
1 'polypeptide(L)'
;MDELLHYGVKGMKWGRRKQKDVSFHKESNQKIITNKDGSQTIPKGFVFNRVGRMPLDVNASGALYVSHGKADAARYIKSLGPTTMGKLLGTAGDKVQHISVKSSLKMASDEEVAKGVLTYLDKNPKFLDKFNTSLYSAAVTGDFEKNISKEDIKKALANPKSKDSVKLAFGVTATLANPDYADDSRKIYSTFKDKGYDAIPDTYDILTGTSQTAMIVINPDKLSVTSTTVITKDVMKSAKAYLKSVEKLTVSDLVK
;
A
#
# COMPACT_ATOMS: atom_id res chain seq x y z
N MET A 1 -13.82 46.04 44.25
CA MET A 1 -12.75 45.32 43.52
C MET A 1 -12.59 43.98 44.21
N ASP A 2 -13.26 42.96 43.68
CA ASP A 2 -13.24 41.61 44.26
C ASP A 2 -12.08 40.84 43.68
N GLU A 3 -11.06 40.57 44.50
CA GLU A 3 -9.96 39.66 44.15
C GLU A 3 -10.50 38.23 44.09
N LEU A 4 -10.55 37.66 42.90
CA LEU A 4 -10.79 36.23 42.70
C LEU A 4 -9.58 35.43 43.20
N LEU A 5 -9.63 34.99 44.44
CA LEU A 5 -8.68 34.05 45.01
C LEU A 5 -8.84 32.67 44.33
N HIS A 6 -7.94 32.36 43.38
CA HIS A 6 -7.83 31.03 42.81
C HIS A 6 -7.24 30.05 43.85
N TYR A 7 -8.08 29.29 44.51
CA TYR A 7 -7.64 28.15 45.31
C TYR A 7 -7.18 27.03 44.39
N GLY A 8 -5.89 26.99 44.11
CA GLY A 8 -5.26 25.89 43.44
C GLY A 8 -5.23 24.65 44.33
N VAL A 9 -5.99 23.61 43.98
CA VAL A 9 -5.90 22.29 44.63
C VAL A 9 -4.52 21.70 44.30
N LYS A 10 -3.67 21.59 45.32
CA LYS A 10 -2.33 20.98 45.20
C LYS A 10 -2.47 19.56 44.63
N GLY A 11 -1.98 19.34 43.38
CA GLY A 11 -2.04 18.04 42.71
C GLY A 11 -2.81 18.02 41.39
N MET A 12 -3.62 19.04 41.06
CA MET A 12 -4.21 19.14 39.74
C MET A 12 -3.18 19.63 38.73
N LYS A 13 -2.67 18.71 37.88
CA LYS A 13 -1.93 19.08 36.66
C LYS A 13 -2.93 19.69 35.68
N TRP A 14 -3.18 21.00 35.78
CA TRP A 14 -3.92 21.77 34.79
C TRP A 14 -3.20 21.64 33.43
N GLY A 15 -3.88 21.18 32.40
CA GLY A 15 -3.39 21.30 31.05
C GLY A 15 -3.03 20.03 30.31
N ARG A 16 -3.09 18.86 30.92
CA ARG A 16 -3.09 17.61 30.11
C ARG A 16 -4.52 17.14 29.90
N ARG A 17 -5.25 17.79 28.95
CA ARG A 17 -6.35 17.08 28.30
C ARG A 17 -5.76 15.77 27.79
N LYS A 18 -6.26 14.63 28.29
CA LYS A 18 -5.99 13.34 27.66
C LYS A 18 -6.27 13.55 26.18
N GLN A 19 -5.22 13.54 25.37
CA GLN A 19 -5.35 13.69 23.94
C GLN A 19 -6.30 12.58 23.53
N LYS A 20 -7.52 12.92 23.04
CA LYS A 20 -8.43 11.94 22.47
C LYS A 20 -7.63 11.26 21.38
N ASP A 21 -7.41 9.95 21.52
CA ASP A 21 -6.78 9.16 20.49
C ASP A 21 -7.65 9.28 19.25
N VAL A 22 -7.24 10.14 18.31
CA VAL A 22 -8.00 10.36 17.10
C VAL A 22 -7.68 9.16 16.21
N SER A 23 -8.65 8.27 16.07
CA SER A 23 -8.50 7.08 15.26
C SER A 23 -8.35 7.47 13.78
N PHE A 24 -7.20 7.17 13.22
CA PHE A 24 -6.89 7.31 11.79
C PHE A 24 -6.96 5.98 11.04
N HIS A 25 -7.29 4.92 11.73
CA HIS A 25 -7.34 3.57 11.19
C HIS A 25 -8.63 2.88 11.65
N LYS A 26 -9.29 2.19 10.74
CA LYS A 26 -10.41 1.32 11.04
C LYS A 26 -9.96 -0.13 10.85
N GLU A 27 -9.98 -0.88 11.92
CA GLU A 27 -9.66 -2.30 11.90
C GLU A 27 -10.79 -3.12 11.28
N SER A 28 -10.43 -4.16 10.54
CA SER A 28 -11.41 -5.11 10.01
C SER A 28 -11.72 -6.18 11.05
N ASN A 29 -13.01 -6.46 11.25
CA ASN A 29 -13.46 -7.58 12.05
C ASN A 29 -13.35 -8.93 11.29
N GLN A 30 -13.05 -8.89 10.00
CA GLN A 30 -12.85 -10.04 9.13
C GLN A 30 -11.36 -10.34 8.98
N LYS A 31 -11.03 -11.62 8.73
CA LYS A 31 -9.64 -12.05 8.48
C LYS A 31 -9.49 -12.47 7.02
N ILE A 32 -8.34 -12.18 6.44
CA ILE A 32 -7.95 -12.69 5.13
C ILE A 32 -7.64 -14.18 5.28
N ILE A 33 -8.11 -14.98 4.33
CA ILE A 33 -7.97 -16.44 4.32
C ILE A 33 -6.94 -16.79 3.24
N THR A 34 -5.87 -17.48 3.62
CA THR A 34 -4.90 -18.01 2.66
C THR A 34 -5.38 -19.40 2.18
N ASN A 35 -5.52 -19.55 0.87
CA ASN A 35 -5.95 -20.78 0.22
C ASN A 35 -4.77 -21.75 0.03
N LYS A 36 -5.06 -23.02 -0.30
CA LYS A 36 -4.03 -24.06 -0.51
C LYS A 36 -3.10 -23.77 -1.68
N ASP A 37 -3.57 -23.02 -2.68
CA ASP A 37 -2.80 -22.59 -3.86
C ASP A 37 -1.98 -21.32 -3.60
N GLY A 38 -1.94 -20.81 -2.37
CA GLY A 38 -1.24 -19.58 -1.98
C GLY A 38 -1.98 -18.29 -2.33
N SER A 39 -3.09 -18.38 -3.08
CA SER A 39 -3.98 -17.22 -3.27
C SER A 39 -4.67 -16.85 -1.95
N GLN A 40 -5.24 -15.65 -1.88
CA GLN A 40 -5.94 -15.21 -0.68
C GLN A 40 -7.38 -14.82 -1.01
N THR A 41 -8.27 -15.12 -0.08
CA THR A 41 -9.66 -14.67 -0.10
C THR A 41 -9.84 -13.56 0.92
N ILE A 42 -10.25 -12.38 0.44
CA ILE A 42 -10.57 -11.23 1.26
C ILE A 42 -12.08 -11.18 1.37
N PRO A 43 -12.67 -11.43 2.55
CA PRO A 43 -14.10 -11.63 2.68
C PRO A 43 -14.89 -10.33 2.55
N LYS A 44 -16.19 -10.46 2.24
CA LYS A 44 -17.15 -9.36 2.29
C LYS A 44 -17.11 -8.70 3.68
N GLY A 45 -17.17 -7.38 3.74
CA GLY A 45 -17.10 -6.60 4.97
C GLY A 45 -15.69 -6.34 5.48
N PHE A 46 -14.64 -6.89 4.85
CA PHE A 46 -13.25 -6.54 5.18
C PHE A 46 -13.03 -5.04 4.95
N VAL A 47 -12.21 -4.41 5.80
CA VAL A 47 -11.97 -2.96 5.74
C VAL A 47 -10.51 -2.67 5.39
N PHE A 48 -10.32 -1.89 4.35
CA PHE A 48 -9.05 -1.27 3.99
C PHE A 48 -8.98 0.18 4.44
N ASN A 49 -7.77 0.70 4.52
CA ASN A 49 -7.50 2.11 4.80
C ASN A 49 -6.64 2.68 3.66
N ARG A 50 -6.98 3.87 3.19
CA ARG A 50 -6.27 4.54 2.11
C ARG A 50 -6.17 6.04 2.37
N VAL A 51 -5.00 6.61 2.19
CA VAL A 51 -4.83 8.07 2.16
C VAL A 51 -5.16 8.58 0.77
N GLY A 52 -6.13 9.51 0.64
CA GLY A 52 -6.58 10.01 -0.65
C GLY A 52 -7.42 11.28 -0.52
N ARG A 53 -7.82 11.84 -1.67
CA ARG A 53 -8.66 13.05 -1.76
C ARG A 53 -10.11 12.74 -2.11
N MET A 54 -10.32 11.81 -3.00
CA MET A 54 -11.62 11.48 -3.59
C MET A 54 -12.12 10.10 -3.13
N PRO A 55 -13.43 9.88 -3.09
CA PRO A 55 -13.96 8.54 -2.92
C PRO A 55 -13.51 7.66 -4.10
N LEU A 56 -12.88 6.50 -3.81
CA LEU A 56 -12.42 5.54 -4.83
C LEU A 56 -11.69 6.19 -6.02
N ASP A 57 -10.69 7.01 -5.72
CA ASP A 57 -9.81 7.60 -6.72
C ASP A 57 -8.91 6.51 -7.31
N VAL A 58 -9.41 5.85 -8.37
CA VAL A 58 -8.65 4.85 -9.12
C VAL A 58 -7.56 5.53 -9.94
N ASN A 59 -6.43 4.85 -10.11
CA ASN A 59 -5.34 5.36 -10.94
C ASN A 59 -5.68 5.29 -12.44
N ALA A 60 -4.80 5.82 -13.29
CA ALA A 60 -4.99 5.86 -14.74
C ALA A 60 -5.16 4.45 -15.37
N SER A 61 -4.72 3.40 -14.71
CA SER A 61 -4.91 2.00 -15.13
C SER A 61 -6.19 1.35 -14.61
N GLY A 62 -7.01 2.07 -13.85
CA GLY A 62 -8.29 1.58 -13.31
C GLY A 62 -8.16 0.71 -12.06
N ALA A 63 -7.02 0.78 -11.36
CA ALA A 63 -6.77 0.05 -10.12
C ALA A 63 -6.75 0.96 -8.90
N LEU A 64 -6.99 0.40 -7.73
CA LEU A 64 -6.99 1.09 -6.45
C LEU A 64 -5.93 0.50 -5.51
N TYR A 65 -5.03 1.33 -5.03
CA TYR A 65 -4.02 0.96 -4.03
C TYR A 65 -4.59 1.13 -2.63
N VAL A 66 -4.53 0.08 -1.82
CA VAL A 66 -5.09 0.03 -0.47
C VAL A 66 -4.15 -0.73 0.47
N SER A 67 -4.32 -0.53 1.78
CA SER A 67 -3.67 -1.32 2.82
C SER A 67 -4.64 -1.60 3.97
N HIS A 68 -4.33 -2.54 4.85
CA HIS A 68 -5.18 -2.81 6.01
C HIS A 68 -4.45 -2.68 7.35
N GLY A 69 -3.14 -2.55 7.36
CA GLY A 69 -2.34 -2.40 8.57
C GLY A 69 -2.41 -0.99 9.16
N LYS A 70 -2.51 -0.88 10.50
CA LYS A 70 -2.46 0.41 11.20
C LYS A 70 -1.12 1.14 11.00
N ALA A 71 -0.01 0.37 10.98
CA ALA A 71 1.31 0.92 10.71
C ALA A 71 1.41 1.51 9.30
N ASP A 72 0.80 0.83 8.31
CA ASP A 72 0.79 1.30 6.93
C ASP A 72 -0.04 2.56 6.77
N ALA A 73 -1.24 2.61 7.36
CA ALA A 73 -2.04 3.83 7.39
C ALA A 73 -1.25 5.01 8.00
N ALA A 74 -0.50 4.77 9.08
CA ALA A 74 0.33 5.79 9.71
C ALA A 74 1.50 6.24 8.82
N ARG A 75 2.17 5.31 8.10
CA ARG A 75 3.24 5.63 7.14
C ARG A 75 2.71 6.44 5.97
N TYR A 76 1.56 6.04 5.37
CA TYR A 76 0.93 6.79 4.30
C TYR A 76 0.44 8.18 4.74
N ILE A 77 -0.06 8.35 5.97
CA ILE A 77 -0.37 9.68 6.51
C ILE A 77 0.90 10.54 6.59
N LYS A 78 2.03 9.95 6.99
CA LYS A 78 3.32 10.65 7.09
C LYS A 78 3.86 11.06 5.73
N SER A 79 3.74 10.22 4.70
CA SER A 79 4.32 10.43 3.36
C SER A 79 3.37 11.14 2.39
N LEU A 80 2.11 10.71 2.31
CA LEU A 80 1.11 11.18 1.35
C LEU A 80 0.07 12.13 1.96
N GLY A 81 0.09 12.36 3.28
CA GLY A 81 -0.79 13.32 3.95
C GLY A 81 -0.52 14.77 3.49
N PRO A 82 -1.19 15.76 4.10
CA PRO A 82 -1.01 17.18 3.77
C PRO A 82 0.36 17.71 4.26
N THR A 83 1.43 16.99 3.90
CA THR A 83 2.83 17.31 4.17
C THR A 83 3.41 18.12 3.03
N THR A 84 4.58 18.76 3.26
CA THR A 84 5.32 19.47 2.20
C THR A 84 5.64 18.52 1.04
N MET A 85 6.07 17.30 1.33
CA MET A 85 6.41 16.30 0.32
C MET A 85 5.17 15.85 -0.48
N GLY A 86 4.05 15.54 0.20
CA GLY A 86 2.80 15.16 -0.49
C GLY A 86 2.25 16.28 -1.37
N LYS A 87 2.41 17.54 -0.98
CA LYS A 87 2.04 18.71 -1.80
C LYS A 87 2.96 18.85 -3.00
N LEU A 88 4.27 18.72 -2.81
CA LEU A 88 5.26 18.81 -3.87
C LEU A 88 5.05 17.74 -4.96
N LEU A 89 4.74 16.52 -4.55
CA LEU A 89 4.48 15.41 -5.46
C LEU A 89 3.06 15.42 -6.06
N GLY A 90 2.21 16.38 -5.69
CA GLY A 90 0.81 16.40 -6.14
C GLY A 90 -0.05 15.24 -5.60
N THR A 91 0.50 14.44 -4.68
CA THR A 91 -0.13 13.22 -4.12
C THR A 91 -0.77 13.46 -2.75
N ALA A 92 -0.68 14.69 -2.21
CA ALA A 92 -1.18 15.00 -0.87
C ALA A 92 -2.66 14.62 -0.70
N GLY A 93 -2.93 13.62 0.13
CA GLY A 93 -4.26 13.25 0.57
C GLY A 93 -4.67 14.06 1.81
N ASP A 94 -5.93 14.44 1.89
CA ASP A 94 -6.50 15.15 3.03
C ASP A 94 -7.35 14.26 3.94
N LYS A 95 -7.59 13.02 3.52
CA LYS A 95 -8.45 12.06 4.22
C LYS A 95 -7.84 10.67 4.27
N VAL A 96 -8.13 9.96 5.35
CA VAL A 96 -8.04 8.50 5.38
C VAL A 96 -9.42 7.96 5.02
N GLN A 97 -9.50 7.25 3.93
CA GLN A 97 -10.72 6.58 3.46
C GLN A 97 -10.77 5.18 4.08
N HIS A 98 -11.90 4.83 4.68
CA HIS A 98 -12.19 3.48 5.16
C HIS A 98 -13.07 2.80 4.12
N ILE A 99 -12.52 1.77 3.47
CA ILE A 99 -13.09 1.14 2.28
C ILE A 99 -13.50 -0.27 2.64
N SER A 100 -14.78 -0.60 2.46
CA SER A 100 -15.30 -1.95 2.72
C SER A 100 -15.44 -2.75 1.44
N VAL A 101 -15.19 -4.04 1.53
CA VAL A 101 -15.40 -5.02 0.48
C VAL A 101 -16.89 -5.38 0.40
N LYS A 102 -17.54 -5.11 -0.74
CA LYS A 102 -18.97 -5.40 -0.99
C LYS A 102 -19.24 -6.89 -1.27
N SER A 103 -18.30 -7.53 -1.97
CA SER A 103 -18.30 -8.97 -2.26
C SER A 103 -16.87 -9.49 -2.19
N SER A 104 -16.68 -10.73 -1.74
CA SER A 104 -15.35 -11.31 -1.54
C SER A 104 -14.42 -11.07 -2.74
N LEU A 105 -13.16 -10.73 -2.44
CA LEU A 105 -12.10 -10.58 -3.44
C LEU A 105 -11.19 -11.80 -3.41
N LYS A 106 -10.75 -12.24 -4.59
CA LYS A 106 -9.68 -13.22 -4.74
C LYS A 106 -8.38 -12.48 -5.07
N MET A 107 -7.36 -12.61 -4.23
CA MET A 107 -6.03 -12.02 -4.46
C MET A 107 -5.07 -13.11 -4.96
N ALA A 108 -4.33 -12.80 -6.01
CA ALA A 108 -3.33 -13.70 -6.57
C ALA A 108 -2.17 -13.92 -5.57
N SER A 109 -1.55 -15.10 -5.62
CA SER A 109 -0.30 -15.37 -4.90
C SER A 109 0.88 -14.65 -5.57
N ASP A 110 1.99 -14.49 -4.84
CA ASP A 110 3.23 -13.92 -5.38
C ASP A 110 3.73 -14.70 -6.60
N GLU A 111 3.58 -16.03 -6.60
CA GLU A 111 3.92 -16.87 -7.74
C GLU A 111 3.08 -16.56 -8.99
N GLU A 112 1.77 -16.41 -8.81
CA GLU A 112 0.86 -16.06 -9.91
C GLU A 112 1.14 -14.65 -10.44
N VAL A 113 1.49 -13.71 -9.56
CA VAL A 113 1.93 -12.37 -9.96
C VAL A 113 3.22 -12.44 -10.75
N ALA A 114 4.22 -13.17 -10.25
CA ALA A 114 5.49 -13.36 -10.96
C ALA A 114 5.26 -13.98 -12.34
N LYS A 115 4.49 -15.06 -12.44
CA LYS A 115 4.15 -15.68 -13.76
C LYS A 115 3.45 -14.69 -14.70
N GLY A 116 2.43 -13.98 -14.22
CA GLY A 116 1.64 -13.07 -15.06
C GLY A 116 2.49 -11.91 -15.59
N VAL A 117 3.22 -11.24 -14.71
CA VAL A 117 4.04 -10.08 -15.05
C VAL A 117 5.23 -10.47 -15.94
N LEU A 118 5.97 -11.53 -15.59
CA LEU A 118 7.13 -11.98 -16.37
C LEU A 118 6.72 -12.51 -17.75
N THR A 119 5.56 -13.18 -17.86
CA THR A 119 4.99 -13.58 -19.15
C THR A 119 4.65 -12.37 -20.01
N TYR A 120 4.16 -11.30 -19.40
CA TYR A 120 3.88 -10.06 -20.12
C TYR A 120 5.18 -9.42 -20.63
N LEU A 121 6.23 -9.35 -19.80
CA LEU A 121 7.55 -8.85 -20.21
C LEU A 121 8.13 -9.65 -21.38
N ASP A 122 8.10 -10.98 -21.32
CA ASP A 122 8.63 -11.87 -22.36
C ASP A 122 7.96 -11.65 -23.71
N LYS A 123 6.64 -11.41 -23.70
CA LYS A 123 5.83 -11.19 -24.90
C LYS A 123 5.83 -9.76 -25.43
N ASN A 124 6.29 -8.78 -24.64
CA ASN A 124 6.22 -7.36 -24.97
C ASN A 124 7.60 -6.68 -24.87
N PRO A 125 8.50 -6.88 -25.83
CA PRO A 125 9.86 -6.33 -25.80
C PRO A 125 9.88 -4.81 -25.70
N LYS A 126 8.93 -4.10 -26.32
CA LYS A 126 8.82 -2.64 -26.17
C LYS A 126 8.55 -2.19 -24.74
N PHE A 127 7.76 -2.95 -24.00
CA PHE A 127 7.52 -2.68 -22.59
C PHE A 127 8.76 -2.99 -21.75
N LEU A 128 9.47 -4.08 -22.05
CA LEU A 128 10.74 -4.42 -21.41
C LEU A 128 11.78 -3.32 -21.60
N ASP A 129 11.95 -2.83 -22.83
CA ASP A 129 12.87 -1.72 -23.12
C ASP A 129 12.50 -0.46 -22.34
N LYS A 130 11.21 -0.10 -22.31
CA LYS A 130 10.71 1.02 -21.53
C LYS A 130 10.93 0.83 -20.02
N PHE A 131 10.71 -0.39 -19.51
CA PHE A 131 10.97 -0.72 -18.11
C PHE A 131 12.46 -0.58 -17.77
N ASN A 132 13.35 -1.07 -18.62
CA ASN A 132 14.80 -1.00 -18.43
C ASN A 132 15.34 0.44 -18.36
N THR A 133 14.66 1.40 -18.97
CA THR A 133 15.01 2.83 -18.85
C THR A 133 14.42 3.51 -17.64
N SER A 134 13.66 2.79 -16.82
CA SER A 134 13.00 3.35 -15.62
C SER A 134 13.89 3.24 -14.37
N LEU A 135 13.64 4.13 -13.40
CA LEU A 135 14.27 4.05 -12.07
C LEU A 135 13.92 2.74 -11.33
N TYR A 136 12.79 2.11 -11.66
CA TYR A 136 12.35 0.86 -11.05
C TYR A 136 13.19 -0.34 -11.48
N SER A 137 13.73 -0.33 -12.71
CA SER A 137 14.68 -1.34 -13.17
C SER A 137 15.92 -1.34 -12.29
N ALA A 138 16.51 -0.18 -12.03
CA ALA A 138 17.65 -0.05 -11.14
C ALA A 138 17.37 -0.53 -9.70
N ALA A 139 16.17 -0.27 -9.18
CA ALA A 139 15.78 -0.78 -7.86
C ALA A 139 15.72 -2.31 -7.78
N VAL A 140 15.43 -2.99 -8.90
CA VAL A 140 15.41 -4.45 -9.00
C VAL A 140 16.80 -5.03 -9.16
N THR A 141 17.59 -4.48 -10.08
CA THR A 141 18.93 -4.98 -10.41
C THR A 141 19.99 -4.57 -9.39
N GLY A 142 19.73 -3.49 -8.63
CA GLY A 142 20.74 -2.85 -7.76
C GLY A 142 21.75 -2.01 -8.52
N ASP A 143 21.52 -1.78 -9.82
CA ASP A 143 22.44 -1.09 -10.71
C ASP A 143 21.65 -0.34 -11.79
N PHE A 144 21.95 0.94 -12.00
CA PHE A 144 21.31 1.79 -13.01
C PHE A 144 21.74 1.46 -14.45
N GLU A 145 22.88 0.80 -14.62
CA GLU A 145 23.41 0.46 -15.94
C GLU A 145 23.02 -0.96 -16.36
N LYS A 146 22.47 -1.76 -15.43
CA LYS A 146 22.12 -3.16 -15.69
C LYS A 146 20.69 -3.28 -16.19
N ASN A 147 20.57 -3.65 -17.45
CA ASN A 147 19.28 -4.00 -18.07
C ASN A 147 18.89 -5.45 -17.76
N ILE A 148 17.58 -5.68 -17.64
CA ILE A 148 17.01 -7.02 -17.56
C ILE A 148 16.94 -7.59 -18.98
N SER A 149 17.57 -8.74 -19.19
CA SER A 149 17.58 -9.43 -20.46
C SER A 149 16.39 -10.39 -20.63
N LYS A 150 16.14 -10.84 -21.88
CA LYS A 150 15.15 -11.91 -22.13
C LYS A 150 15.55 -13.23 -21.46
N GLU A 151 16.83 -13.49 -21.34
CA GLU A 151 17.38 -14.67 -20.66
C GLU A 151 17.08 -14.62 -19.17
N ASP A 152 17.20 -13.46 -18.53
CA ASP A 152 16.82 -13.27 -17.12
C ASP A 152 15.33 -13.55 -16.93
N ILE A 153 14.47 -13.07 -17.83
CA ILE A 153 13.03 -13.31 -17.78
C ILE A 153 12.71 -14.79 -17.95
N LYS A 154 13.33 -15.48 -18.91
CA LYS A 154 13.14 -16.93 -19.12
C LYS A 154 13.58 -17.73 -17.92
N LYS A 155 14.74 -17.38 -17.34
CA LYS A 155 15.24 -18.01 -16.10
C LYS A 155 14.26 -17.79 -14.94
N ALA A 156 13.72 -16.57 -14.79
CA ALA A 156 12.75 -16.26 -13.76
C ALA A 156 11.41 -17.02 -13.98
N LEU A 157 10.94 -17.15 -15.22
CA LEU A 157 9.74 -17.92 -15.57
C LEU A 157 9.90 -19.43 -15.31
N ALA A 158 11.11 -19.97 -15.42
CA ALA A 158 11.38 -21.37 -15.10
C ALA A 158 11.24 -21.68 -13.59
N ASN A 159 11.39 -20.67 -12.73
CA ASN A 159 11.19 -20.80 -11.28
C ASN A 159 10.50 -19.56 -10.69
N PRO A 160 9.20 -19.36 -10.96
CA PRO A 160 8.48 -18.13 -10.57
C PRO A 160 8.31 -17.97 -9.06
N LYS A 161 8.52 -19.04 -8.28
CA LYS A 161 8.49 -19.00 -6.81
C LYS A 161 9.80 -18.49 -6.20
N SER A 162 10.87 -18.43 -6.98
CA SER A 162 12.16 -17.98 -6.45
C SER A 162 12.08 -16.53 -5.99
N LYS A 163 12.85 -16.20 -4.95
CA LYS A 163 12.92 -14.85 -4.41
C LYS A 163 13.31 -13.82 -5.49
N ASP A 164 14.20 -14.20 -6.40
CA ASP A 164 14.66 -13.32 -7.48
C ASP A 164 13.57 -13.07 -8.51
N SER A 165 12.81 -14.12 -8.89
CA SER A 165 11.70 -14.01 -9.84
C SER A 165 10.59 -13.12 -9.28
N VAL A 166 10.26 -13.32 -8.02
CA VAL A 166 9.29 -12.52 -7.28
C VAL A 166 9.78 -11.06 -7.20
N LYS A 167 11.04 -10.83 -6.83
CA LYS A 167 11.63 -9.49 -6.79
C LYS A 167 11.59 -8.79 -8.15
N LEU A 168 11.90 -9.50 -9.24
CA LEU A 168 11.86 -8.95 -10.58
C LEU A 168 10.43 -8.52 -10.97
N ALA A 169 9.46 -9.40 -10.75
CA ALA A 169 8.05 -9.08 -11.02
C ALA A 169 7.56 -7.88 -10.19
N PHE A 170 8.02 -7.74 -8.97
CA PHE A 170 7.67 -6.65 -8.07
C PHE A 170 8.20 -5.29 -8.53
N GLY A 171 9.41 -5.24 -9.05
CA GLY A 171 9.92 -4.03 -9.69
C GLY A 171 9.05 -3.57 -10.84
N VAL A 172 8.51 -4.53 -11.61
CA VAL A 172 7.58 -4.21 -12.69
C VAL A 172 6.24 -3.72 -12.14
N THR A 173 5.70 -4.34 -11.09
CA THR A 173 4.42 -3.88 -10.50
C THR A 173 4.50 -2.45 -9.97
N ALA A 174 5.68 -1.99 -9.56
CA ALA A 174 5.90 -0.61 -9.14
C ALA A 174 5.64 0.42 -10.26
N THR A 175 5.87 0.04 -11.51
CA THR A 175 5.61 0.92 -12.66
C THR A 175 4.12 1.05 -12.96
N LEU A 176 3.30 0.10 -12.51
CA LEU A 176 1.88 0.01 -12.88
C LEU A 176 1.03 1.16 -12.34
N ALA A 177 1.52 1.87 -11.31
CA ALA A 177 0.87 3.07 -10.79
C ALA A 177 1.14 4.32 -11.65
N ASN A 178 2.22 4.32 -12.44
CA ASN A 178 2.64 5.48 -13.22
C ASN A 178 1.73 5.63 -14.46
N PRO A 179 1.15 6.83 -14.70
CA PRO A 179 0.31 7.10 -15.87
C PRO A 179 0.95 6.74 -17.21
N ASP A 180 2.27 6.88 -17.34
CA ASP A 180 3.01 6.54 -18.56
C ASP A 180 2.91 5.06 -18.94
N TYR A 181 2.61 4.18 -17.98
CA TYR A 181 2.45 2.75 -18.16
C TYR A 181 0.98 2.30 -18.13
N ALA A 182 0.01 3.24 -18.12
CA ALA A 182 -1.40 2.92 -17.89
C ALA A 182 -1.95 1.86 -18.85
N ASP A 183 -1.57 1.90 -20.14
CA ASP A 183 -2.02 0.91 -21.14
C ASP A 183 -1.47 -0.49 -20.86
N ASP A 184 -0.19 -0.57 -20.54
CA ASP A 184 0.45 -1.84 -20.20
C ASP A 184 -0.10 -2.38 -18.88
N SER A 185 -0.33 -1.51 -17.92
CA SER A 185 -0.94 -1.86 -16.62
C SER A 185 -2.34 -2.44 -16.80
N ARG A 186 -3.18 -1.83 -17.65
CA ARG A 186 -4.51 -2.38 -17.97
C ARG A 186 -4.44 -3.78 -18.60
N LYS A 187 -3.48 -4.00 -19.49
CA LYS A 187 -3.27 -5.32 -20.11
C LYS A 187 -2.81 -6.36 -19.10
N ILE A 188 -1.84 -5.98 -18.22
CA ILE A 188 -1.38 -6.86 -17.15
C ILE A 188 -2.54 -7.18 -16.19
N TYR A 189 -3.32 -6.19 -15.75
CA TYR A 189 -4.47 -6.41 -14.87
C TYR A 189 -5.55 -7.28 -15.52
N SER A 190 -5.78 -7.12 -16.85
CA SER A 190 -6.71 -7.98 -17.60
C SER A 190 -6.31 -9.46 -17.49
N THR A 191 -5.02 -9.79 -17.57
CA THR A 191 -4.56 -11.19 -17.48
C THR A 191 -4.90 -11.82 -16.11
N PHE A 192 -4.92 -11.02 -15.04
CA PHE A 192 -5.32 -11.49 -13.71
C PHE A 192 -6.84 -11.58 -13.59
N LYS A 193 -7.59 -10.61 -14.13
CA LYS A 193 -9.05 -10.65 -14.16
C LYS A 193 -9.56 -11.87 -14.92
N ASP A 194 -8.97 -12.20 -16.05
CA ASP A 194 -9.31 -13.37 -16.89
C ASP A 194 -9.10 -14.69 -16.13
N LYS A 195 -8.19 -14.72 -15.16
CA LYS A 195 -7.97 -15.82 -14.21
C LYS A 195 -8.87 -15.77 -12.97
N GLY A 196 -9.78 -14.80 -12.88
CA GLY A 196 -10.71 -14.63 -11.77
C GLY A 196 -10.12 -13.98 -10.53
N TYR A 197 -8.98 -13.29 -10.64
CA TYR A 197 -8.43 -12.50 -9.55
C TYR A 197 -8.99 -11.08 -9.55
N ASP A 198 -9.21 -10.55 -8.35
CA ASP A 198 -9.72 -9.19 -8.10
C ASP A 198 -8.66 -8.25 -7.54
N ALA A 199 -7.57 -8.82 -7.04
CA ALA A 199 -6.47 -8.07 -6.45
C ALA A 199 -5.14 -8.81 -6.65
N ILE A 200 -4.06 -8.05 -6.57
CA ILE A 200 -2.68 -8.55 -6.49
C ILE A 200 -1.97 -7.87 -5.30
N PRO A 201 -0.99 -8.52 -4.64
CA PRO A 201 -0.19 -7.87 -3.62
C PRO A 201 0.60 -6.70 -4.23
N ASP A 202 0.65 -5.57 -3.50
CA ASP A 202 1.56 -4.47 -3.83
C ASP A 202 2.89 -4.69 -3.15
N THR A 203 3.69 -5.49 -3.80
CA THR A 203 4.90 -6.02 -3.25
C THR A 203 6.08 -5.06 -3.36
N TYR A 204 5.98 -4.03 -4.19
CA TYR A 204 6.96 -2.95 -4.20
C TYR A 204 6.96 -2.18 -2.87
N ASP A 205 5.79 -1.79 -2.39
CA ASP A 205 5.67 -1.13 -1.09
C ASP A 205 6.09 -2.05 0.07
N ILE A 206 5.88 -3.37 -0.07
CA ILE A 206 6.37 -4.37 0.88
C ILE A 206 7.90 -4.45 0.85
N LEU A 207 8.52 -4.55 -0.33
CA LEU A 207 9.98 -4.63 -0.48
C LEU A 207 10.71 -3.37 -0.01
N THR A 208 10.12 -2.20 -0.23
CA THR A 208 10.69 -0.92 0.20
C THR A 208 10.43 -0.64 1.68
N GLY A 209 9.69 -1.51 2.37
CA GLY A 209 9.32 -1.33 3.78
C GLY A 209 8.30 -0.20 4.01
N THR A 210 7.70 0.33 2.93
CA THR A 210 6.69 1.38 3.02
C THR A 210 5.38 0.84 3.60
N SER A 211 5.00 -0.39 3.20
CA SER A 211 3.83 -1.10 3.70
C SER A 211 4.11 -2.59 3.83
N GLN A 212 3.41 -3.24 4.77
CA GLN A 212 3.44 -4.70 4.90
C GLN A 212 2.14 -5.37 4.43
N THR A 213 1.11 -4.57 4.18
CA THR A 213 -0.24 -5.05 3.86
C THR A 213 -0.82 -4.36 2.64
N ALA A 214 0.04 -3.77 1.81
CA ALA A 214 -0.36 -3.09 0.60
C ALA A 214 -0.84 -4.08 -0.47
N MET A 215 -1.88 -3.69 -1.18
CA MET A 215 -2.39 -4.44 -2.33
C MET A 215 -2.98 -3.53 -3.39
N ILE A 216 -3.01 -4.04 -4.60
CA ILE A 216 -3.59 -3.39 -5.77
C ILE A 216 -4.90 -4.10 -6.08
N VAL A 217 -6.03 -3.42 -5.84
CA VAL A 217 -7.36 -3.95 -6.20
C VAL A 217 -7.64 -3.56 -7.64
N ILE A 218 -7.72 -4.57 -8.51
CA ILE A 218 -7.93 -4.42 -9.95
C ILE A 218 -9.42 -4.45 -10.33
N ASN A 219 -10.31 -4.85 -9.41
CA ASN A 219 -11.76 -4.78 -9.51
C ASN A 219 -12.35 -3.81 -8.45
N PRO A 220 -12.14 -2.50 -8.58
CA PRO A 220 -12.56 -1.53 -7.56
C PRO A 220 -14.08 -1.43 -7.41
N ASP A 221 -14.88 -1.90 -8.36
CA ASP A 221 -16.35 -1.95 -8.27
C ASP A 221 -16.86 -2.82 -7.12
N LYS A 222 -16.02 -3.76 -6.66
CA LYS A 222 -16.29 -4.59 -5.47
C LYS A 222 -16.06 -3.86 -4.14
N LEU A 223 -15.70 -2.59 -4.17
CA LEU A 223 -15.37 -1.77 -3.02
C LEU A 223 -16.37 -0.63 -2.81
N SER A 224 -16.45 -0.13 -1.58
CA SER A 224 -17.19 1.11 -1.25
C SER A 224 -16.51 1.86 -0.11
N VAL A 225 -16.48 3.19 -0.20
CA VAL A 225 -16.06 4.03 0.93
C VAL A 225 -17.20 4.05 1.96
N THR A 226 -16.92 3.60 3.17
CA THR A 226 -17.90 3.56 4.27
C THR A 226 -17.80 4.76 5.19
N SER A 227 -16.61 5.32 5.33
CA SER A 227 -16.36 6.52 6.11
C SER A 227 -15.02 7.14 5.74
N THR A 228 -14.80 8.37 6.20
CA THR A 228 -13.53 9.07 6.01
C THR A 228 -13.12 9.75 7.32
N THR A 229 -11.80 9.80 7.57
CA THR A 229 -11.20 10.58 8.64
C THR A 229 -10.36 11.70 8.04
N VAL A 230 -10.69 12.97 8.33
CA VAL A 230 -9.91 14.12 7.86
C VAL A 230 -8.53 14.11 8.53
N ILE A 231 -7.47 14.28 7.76
CA ILE A 231 -6.09 14.31 8.26
C ILE A 231 -5.79 15.70 8.84
N THR A 232 -6.16 15.88 10.10
CA THR A 232 -5.83 17.07 10.90
C THR A 232 -4.41 17.00 11.47
N LYS A 233 -3.93 18.09 12.07
CA LYS A 233 -2.66 18.09 12.82
C LYS A 233 -2.64 17.05 13.94
N ASP A 234 -3.78 16.80 14.60
CA ASP A 234 -3.88 15.80 15.67
C ASP A 234 -3.82 14.37 15.13
N VAL A 235 -4.48 14.09 13.99
CA VAL A 235 -4.36 12.81 13.28
C VAL A 235 -2.91 12.55 12.89
N MET A 236 -2.22 13.53 12.31
CA MET A 236 -0.80 13.41 11.96
C MET A 236 0.09 13.16 13.20
N LYS A 237 -0.20 13.83 14.31
CA LYS A 237 0.54 13.64 15.57
C LYS A 237 0.31 12.24 16.14
N SER A 238 -0.94 11.76 16.12
CA SER A 238 -1.31 10.40 16.57
C SER A 238 -0.64 9.33 15.70
N ALA A 239 -0.63 9.47 14.36
CA ALA A 239 0.05 8.56 13.45
C ALA A 239 1.57 8.50 13.70
N LYS A 240 2.22 9.67 13.87
CA LYS A 240 3.66 9.75 14.20
C LYS A 240 3.98 9.12 15.55
N ALA A 241 3.14 9.34 16.57
CA ALA A 241 3.34 8.75 17.89
C ALA A 241 3.21 7.23 17.86
N TYR A 242 2.24 6.71 17.08
CA TYR A 242 2.06 5.29 16.87
C TYR A 242 3.29 4.65 16.18
N LEU A 243 3.80 5.24 15.10
CA LEU A 243 5.01 4.73 14.42
C LEU A 243 6.20 4.66 15.37
N LYS A 244 6.45 5.70 16.16
CA LYS A 244 7.52 5.69 17.17
C LYS A 244 7.37 4.57 18.22
N SER A 245 6.13 4.21 18.59
CA SER A 245 5.89 3.11 19.54
C SER A 245 6.19 1.76 18.94
N VAL A 246 5.84 1.54 17.67
CA VAL A 246 6.11 0.28 16.95
C VAL A 246 7.60 0.11 16.66
N GLU A 247 8.29 1.18 16.23
CA GLU A 247 9.75 1.15 15.98
C GLU A 247 10.56 0.83 17.25
N LYS A 248 10.12 1.30 18.41
CA LYS A 248 10.80 0.98 19.70
C LYS A 248 10.61 -0.48 20.12
N LEU A 249 9.46 -1.09 19.82
CA LEU A 249 9.19 -2.49 20.12
C LEU A 249 10.07 -3.44 19.30
N THR A 250 10.28 -3.12 18.02
CA THR A 250 11.15 -3.93 17.13
C THR A 250 12.62 -3.92 17.56
N VAL A 251 13.11 -2.82 18.11
CA VAL A 251 14.49 -2.73 18.62
C VAL A 251 14.65 -3.48 19.94
N SER A 252 13.66 -3.45 20.84
CA SER A 252 13.72 -4.15 22.12
C SER A 252 13.57 -5.67 22.00
N ASP A 253 12.90 -6.16 20.95
CA ASP A 253 12.73 -7.59 20.68
C ASP A 253 13.96 -8.21 19.98
N LEU A 254 14.81 -7.39 19.37
CA LEU A 254 16.07 -7.80 18.74
C LEU A 254 17.25 -7.89 19.76
N VAL A 255 17.07 -7.39 20.98
CA VAL A 255 18.10 -7.34 22.04
C VAL A 255 17.83 -8.38 23.15
N LYS A 256 16.79 -9.18 23.04
CA LYS A 256 16.51 -10.35 23.89
C LYS A 256 16.93 -11.65 23.20
#